data_9b63aaf92ffcf53b2a51dec93b4721d5
#
_entry.id   9b63aaf92ffcf53b2a51dec93b4721d5
#
_cell.length_a   1.000
_cell.length_b   1.000
_cell.length_c   1.000
_cell.angle_alpha   90.00
_cell.angle_beta   90.00
_cell.angle_gamma   90.00
#
_symmetry.space_group_name_H-M   'P 1'
#
loop_
_entity.id
_entity.type
_entity.pdbx_description
1 polymer ?
#
loop_
_entity_poly.entity_id
_entity_poly.type
_entity_poly.pdbx_seq_one_letter_code
_entity_poly.pdbx_strand_id
1 'polypeptide(L)'
;KEHVLNVIDAQKDYLKKEIGATRFTLPEMPVIPLGVHLDDFVFEESVRHTSRSSLNIDKDAIVFLYVGRLAFHAKAHPLQMYKALESAAKKTSKDLVLIECGWFANDYIRDAFSDAAKKICPSIRLIYLDGRHSGERNKAWSSADIFCSLSDNIQETFGIVPLEGMAAALP
;
A
#
# COMPACT_ATOMS: atom_id res chain seq x y z
N LYS A 1 15.73 11.04 -12.98
CA LYS A 1 17.10 11.08 -13.53
C LYS A 1 17.80 12.38 -13.15
N GLU A 2 17.20 13.53 -13.41
CA GLU A 2 17.78 14.86 -13.12
C GLU A 2 18.23 15.00 -11.67
N HIS A 3 17.37 14.66 -10.73
CA HIS A 3 17.69 14.73 -9.31
C HIS A 3 18.93 13.89 -8.92
N VAL A 4 19.05 12.69 -9.48
CA VAL A 4 20.25 11.83 -9.25
C VAL A 4 21.51 12.47 -9.83
N LEU A 5 21.43 13.07 -11.00
CA LEU A 5 22.56 13.75 -11.63
C LEU A 5 23.01 14.95 -10.78
N ASN A 6 22.07 15.74 -10.26
CA ASN A 6 22.39 16.88 -9.38
C ASN A 6 23.11 16.42 -8.09
N VAL A 7 22.68 15.30 -7.49
CA VAL A 7 23.37 14.73 -6.32
C VAL A 7 24.79 14.28 -6.67
N ILE A 8 24.96 13.65 -7.82
CA ILE A 8 26.28 13.18 -8.31
C ILE A 8 27.21 14.38 -8.58
N ASP A 9 26.70 15.46 -9.16
CA ASP A 9 27.52 16.65 -9.43
C ASP A 9 27.92 17.35 -8.13
N ALA A 10 27.01 17.45 -7.16
CA ALA A 10 27.36 17.95 -5.82
C ALA A 10 28.44 17.08 -5.15
N GLN A 11 28.38 15.76 -5.28
CA GLN A 11 29.39 14.83 -4.76
C GLN A 11 30.73 15.02 -5.47
N LYS A 12 30.76 15.18 -6.79
CA LYS A 12 32.00 15.46 -7.53
C LYS A 12 32.64 16.77 -7.07
N ASP A 13 31.86 17.82 -6.88
CA ASP A 13 32.36 19.11 -6.44
C ASP A 13 32.94 19.05 -5.02
N TYR A 14 32.27 18.31 -4.13
CA TYR A 14 32.79 18.00 -2.82
C TYR A 14 34.16 17.30 -2.88
N LEU A 15 34.25 16.22 -3.67
CA LEU A 15 35.49 15.44 -3.80
C LEU A 15 36.64 16.26 -4.43
N LYS A 16 36.34 17.10 -5.43
CA LYS A 16 37.33 18.04 -5.98
C LYS A 16 37.89 18.96 -4.93
N LYS A 17 37.00 19.55 -4.12
CA LYS A 17 37.36 20.53 -3.10
C LYS A 17 38.11 19.92 -1.94
N GLU A 18 37.67 18.80 -1.40
CA GLU A 18 38.19 18.23 -0.15
C GLU A 18 39.43 17.36 -0.36
N ILE A 19 39.53 16.67 -1.47
CA ILE A 19 40.65 15.73 -1.74
C ILE A 19 41.39 15.97 -3.05
N GLY A 20 41.07 17.02 -3.79
CA GLY A 20 41.69 17.33 -5.08
C GLY A 20 41.42 16.34 -6.20
N ALA A 21 40.31 15.60 -6.15
CA ALA A 21 39.99 14.61 -7.16
C ALA A 21 39.78 15.28 -8.53
N THR A 22 40.48 14.78 -9.58
CA THR A 22 40.40 15.34 -10.94
C THR A 22 39.80 14.42 -11.96
N ARG A 23 39.61 13.16 -11.60
CA ARG A 23 39.06 12.11 -12.54
C ARG A 23 37.87 11.44 -11.91
N PHE A 24 36.76 11.41 -12.67
CA PHE A 24 35.51 10.77 -12.27
C PHE A 24 35.04 9.86 -13.40
N THR A 25 34.85 8.59 -13.13
CA THR A 25 34.20 7.65 -14.04
C THR A 25 32.82 7.33 -13.48
N LEU A 26 31.79 7.62 -14.26
CA LEU A 26 30.40 7.29 -13.89
C LEU A 26 29.92 6.09 -14.69
N PRO A 27 29.15 5.21 -14.05
CA PRO A 27 28.47 4.15 -14.80
C PRO A 27 27.37 4.75 -15.68
N GLU A 28 26.97 4.02 -16.71
CA GLU A 28 25.74 4.33 -17.42
C GLU A 28 24.54 4.22 -16.47
N MET A 29 23.66 5.20 -16.52
CA MET A 29 22.46 5.28 -15.67
C MET A 29 21.21 5.39 -16.55
N PRO A 30 20.79 4.29 -17.19
CA PRO A 30 19.55 4.29 -17.94
C PRO A 30 18.36 4.51 -17.00
N VAL A 31 17.30 5.12 -17.52
CA VAL A 31 16.02 5.17 -16.81
C VAL A 31 15.31 3.86 -17.10
N ILE A 32 15.13 3.05 -16.06
CA ILE A 32 14.38 1.80 -16.13
C ILE A 32 13.07 2.06 -15.39
N PRO A 33 11.93 2.19 -16.10
CA PRO A 33 10.64 2.40 -15.46
C PRO A 33 10.25 1.17 -14.65
N LEU A 34 9.63 1.40 -13.49
CA LEU A 34 8.96 0.33 -12.76
C LEU A 34 7.70 -0.08 -13.53
N GLY A 35 7.48 -1.37 -13.64
CA GLY A 35 6.31 -1.94 -14.28
C GLY A 35 5.48 -2.78 -13.32
N VAL A 36 4.23 -2.99 -13.69
CA VAL A 36 3.30 -3.92 -13.03
C VAL A 36 2.93 -4.98 -14.05
N HIS A 37 2.96 -6.25 -13.65
CA HIS A 37 2.47 -7.35 -14.45
C HIS A 37 0.94 -7.37 -14.35
N LEU A 38 0.26 -6.93 -15.40
CA LEU A 38 -1.18 -6.77 -15.38
C LEU A 38 -1.91 -8.10 -15.12
N ASP A 39 -1.40 -9.20 -15.67
CA ASP A 39 -1.99 -10.53 -15.54
C ASP A 39 -2.05 -11.01 -14.07
N ASP A 40 -1.17 -10.51 -13.21
CA ASP A 40 -1.17 -10.84 -11.78
C ASP A 40 -2.37 -10.24 -11.03
N PHE A 41 -3.09 -9.29 -11.66
CA PHE A 41 -4.20 -8.55 -11.04
C PHE A 41 -5.55 -8.80 -11.73
N VAL A 42 -5.59 -9.69 -12.71
CA VAL A 42 -6.84 -10.13 -13.35
C VAL A 42 -7.36 -11.37 -12.64
N PHE A 43 -8.48 -11.23 -11.97
CA PHE A 43 -9.10 -12.31 -11.19
C PHE A 43 -10.44 -12.69 -11.78
N GLU A 44 -10.67 -14.00 -11.99
CA GLU A 44 -11.96 -14.52 -12.33
C GLU A 44 -12.94 -14.41 -11.15
N GLU A 45 -14.23 -14.32 -11.44
CA GLU A 45 -15.29 -14.24 -10.41
C GLU A 45 -15.27 -15.44 -9.44
N SER A 46 -14.86 -16.61 -9.91
CA SER A 46 -14.67 -17.80 -9.09
C SER A 46 -13.58 -17.62 -8.02
N VAL A 47 -12.48 -16.96 -8.37
CA VAL A 47 -11.39 -16.64 -7.46
C VAL A 47 -11.84 -15.62 -6.43
N ARG A 48 -12.56 -14.57 -6.87
CA ARG A 48 -13.16 -13.58 -6.00
C ARG A 48 -14.10 -14.22 -4.96
N HIS A 49 -15.02 -15.05 -5.42
CA HIS A 49 -15.95 -15.77 -4.56
C HIS A 49 -15.22 -16.64 -3.52
N THR A 50 -14.23 -17.41 -3.96
CA THR A 50 -13.43 -18.28 -3.09
C THR A 50 -12.64 -17.47 -2.05
N SER A 51 -12.03 -16.37 -2.46
CA SER A 51 -11.27 -15.47 -1.58
C SER A 51 -12.18 -14.86 -0.51
N ARG A 52 -13.33 -14.29 -0.90
CA ARG A 52 -14.33 -13.73 0.03
C ARG A 52 -14.85 -14.79 1.00
N SER A 53 -15.19 -15.98 0.51
CA SER A 53 -15.67 -17.09 1.34
C SER A 53 -14.60 -17.51 2.37
N SER A 54 -13.33 -17.61 1.97
CA SER A 54 -12.23 -17.95 2.87
C SER A 54 -12.00 -16.92 3.98
N LEU A 55 -12.38 -15.67 3.73
CA LEU A 55 -12.31 -14.56 4.69
C LEU A 55 -13.64 -14.34 5.43
N ASN A 56 -14.65 -15.18 5.20
CA ASN A 56 -16.01 -15.02 5.71
C ASN A 56 -16.61 -13.64 5.36
N ILE A 57 -16.37 -13.12 4.17
CA ILE A 57 -16.92 -11.85 3.69
C ILE A 57 -18.23 -12.16 2.93
N ASP A 58 -19.30 -11.46 3.32
CA ASP A 58 -20.57 -11.56 2.61
C ASP A 58 -20.44 -11.04 1.17
N LYS A 59 -21.20 -11.67 0.25
CA LYS A 59 -21.19 -11.31 -1.19
C LYS A 59 -21.61 -9.85 -1.44
N ASP A 60 -22.50 -9.32 -0.61
CA ASP A 60 -23.06 -7.96 -0.73
C ASP A 60 -22.27 -6.92 0.06
N ALA A 61 -21.27 -7.32 0.85
CA ALA A 61 -20.39 -6.44 1.57
C ALA A 61 -19.51 -5.62 0.62
N ILE A 62 -19.21 -4.37 1.01
CA ILE A 62 -18.26 -3.51 0.31
C ILE A 62 -16.90 -3.65 0.97
N VAL A 63 -15.91 -4.06 0.21
CA VAL A 63 -14.56 -4.33 0.68
C VAL A 63 -13.61 -3.23 0.26
N PHE A 64 -13.08 -2.50 1.24
CA PHE A 64 -11.98 -1.55 1.06
C PHE A 64 -10.66 -2.28 1.26
N LEU A 65 -9.67 -1.94 0.45
CA LEU A 65 -8.34 -2.53 0.50
C LEU A 65 -7.27 -1.45 0.69
N TYR A 66 -6.45 -1.60 1.71
CA TYR A 66 -5.16 -0.92 1.84
C TYR A 66 -4.04 -1.94 1.68
N VAL A 67 -3.02 -1.61 0.87
CA VAL A 67 -1.83 -2.44 0.69
C VAL A 67 -0.58 -1.64 1.01
N GLY A 68 0.24 -2.15 1.92
CA GLY A 68 1.49 -1.50 2.27
C GLY A 68 1.98 -1.88 3.66
N ARG A 69 3.17 -1.40 4.01
CA ARG A 69 3.70 -1.58 5.36
C ARG A 69 2.80 -0.85 6.37
N LEU A 70 2.39 -1.57 7.41
CA LEU A 70 1.51 -1.06 8.46
C LEU A 70 2.36 -0.38 9.53
N ALA A 71 2.58 0.92 9.35
CA ALA A 71 3.42 1.74 10.23
C ALA A 71 2.93 3.19 10.23
N PHE A 72 2.73 3.75 11.40
CA PHE A 72 2.19 5.11 11.59
C PHE A 72 3.06 6.21 10.94
N HIS A 73 4.38 6.02 10.92
CA HIS A 73 5.36 7.05 10.51
C HIS A 73 5.95 6.83 9.12
N ALA A 74 5.78 5.64 8.55
CA ALA A 74 6.55 5.25 7.35
C ALA A 74 5.69 5.10 6.08
N LYS A 75 4.39 5.19 6.22
CA LYS A 75 3.41 5.13 5.12
C LYS A 75 2.21 6.02 5.45
N ALA A 76 0.98 5.51 5.38
CA ALA A 76 -0.20 6.24 5.76
C ALA A 76 -0.55 6.02 7.23
N HIS A 77 -0.78 7.09 7.98
CA HIS A 77 -1.38 6.96 9.29
C HIS A 77 -2.86 6.56 9.13
N PRO A 78 -3.33 5.45 9.72
CA PRO A 78 -4.64 4.87 9.41
C PRO A 78 -5.84 5.71 9.89
N LEU A 79 -5.62 6.67 10.80
CA LEU A 79 -6.67 7.41 11.48
C LEU A 79 -7.69 8.07 10.52
N GLN A 80 -7.21 8.67 9.44
CA GLN A 80 -8.10 9.37 8.50
C GLN A 80 -8.96 8.37 7.72
N MET A 81 -8.38 7.25 7.31
CA MET A 81 -9.10 6.16 6.65
C MET A 81 -10.16 5.56 7.59
N TYR A 82 -9.80 5.26 8.84
CA TYR A 82 -10.76 4.72 9.83
C TYR A 82 -11.93 5.67 10.08
N LYS A 83 -11.67 6.98 10.23
CA LYS A 83 -12.74 7.99 10.39
C LYS A 83 -13.63 8.08 9.16
N ALA A 84 -13.04 8.06 7.97
CA ALA A 84 -13.80 8.12 6.73
C ALA A 84 -14.70 6.90 6.56
N LEU A 85 -14.18 5.69 6.82
CA LEU A 85 -14.94 4.45 6.74
C LEU A 85 -16.07 4.39 7.77
N GLU A 86 -15.84 4.81 9.01
CA GLU A 86 -16.88 4.91 10.02
C GLU A 86 -17.98 5.91 9.63
N SER A 87 -17.59 7.02 9.01
CA SER A 87 -18.57 7.97 8.46
C SER A 87 -19.36 7.39 7.28
N ALA A 88 -18.72 6.57 6.45
CA ALA A 88 -19.37 5.88 5.33
C ALA A 88 -20.35 4.82 5.82
N ALA A 89 -19.97 4.04 6.85
CA ALA A 89 -20.83 3.00 7.42
C ALA A 89 -22.18 3.57 7.94
N LYS A 90 -22.17 4.79 8.44
CA LYS A 90 -23.40 5.47 8.91
C LYS A 90 -24.35 5.89 7.77
N LYS A 91 -23.88 5.82 6.52
CA LYS A 91 -24.63 6.28 5.33
C LYS A 91 -25.10 5.13 4.44
N THR A 92 -24.81 3.90 4.81
CA THR A 92 -25.20 2.71 4.05
C THR A 92 -25.76 1.64 4.98
N SER A 93 -26.59 0.76 4.43
CA SER A 93 -27.05 -0.45 5.11
C SER A 93 -26.18 -1.68 4.79
N LYS A 94 -25.16 -1.53 3.94
CA LYS A 94 -24.25 -2.61 3.58
C LYS A 94 -23.17 -2.77 4.63
N ASP A 95 -22.73 -3.99 4.83
CA ASP A 95 -21.55 -4.28 5.64
C ASP A 95 -20.30 -3.73 4.94
N LEU A 96 -19.51 -2.98 5.68
CA LEU A 96 -18.22 -2.49 5.20
C LEU A 96 -17.09 -3.29 5.85
N VAL A 97 -16.18 -3.75 5.00
CA VAL A 97 -14.99 -4.51 5.41
C VAL A 97 -13.75 -3.73 4.99
N LEU A 98 -12.76 -3.62 5.87
CA LEU A 98 -11.45 -3.11 5.52
C LEU A 98 -10.44 -4.26 5.59
N ILE A 99 -9.77 -4.52 4.47
CA ILE A 99 -8.60 -5.40 4.43
C ILE A 99 -7.37 -4.52 4.47
N GLU A 100 -6.53 -4.69 5.48
CA GLU A 100 -5.19 -4.14 5.55
C GLU A 100 -4.18 -5.23 5.25
N CYS A 101 -3.69 -5.25 4.00
CA CYS A 101 -2.72 -6.23 3.50
C CYS A 101 -1.31 -5.66 3.59
N GLY A 102 -0.53 -6.19 4.54
CA GLY A 102 0.81 -5.69 4.79
C GLY A 102 1.49 -6.43 5.93
N TRP A 103 2.43 -5.77 6.59
CA TRP A 103 3.06 -6.34 7.78
C TRP A 103 3.36 -5.25 8.81
N PHE A 104 3.33 -5.65 10.06
CA PHE A 104 3.73 -4.83 11.20
C PHE A 104 5.20 -5.06 11.54
N ALA A 105 5.89 -4.00 11.98
CA ALA A 105 7.28 -4.12 12.43
C ALA A 105 7.42 -4.97 13.71
N ASN A 106 6.40 -4.95 14.56
CA ASN A 106 6.31 -5.70 15.80
C ASN A 106 4.87 -5.79 16.31
N ASP A 107 4.65 -6.59 17.35
CA ASP A 107 3.33 -6.78 17.95
C ASP A 107 2.75 -5.52 18.57
N TYR A 108 3.58 -4.66 19.15
CA TYR A 108 3.12 -3.39 19.72
C TYR A 108 2.43 -2.50 18.68
N ILE A 109 3.01 -2.40 17.48
CA ILE A 109 2.40 -1.64 16.38
C ILE A 109 1.10 -2.30 15.91
N ARG A 110 1.07 -3.64 15.81
CA ARG A 110 -0.14 -4.38 15.45
C ARG A 110 -1.27 -4.11 16.44
N ASP A 111 -0.98 -4.20 17.73
CA ASP A 111 -1.97 -4.01 18.79
C ASP A 111 -2.46 -2.56 18.81
N ALA A 112 -1.58 -1.58 18.60
CA ALA A 112 -1.95 -0.18 18.48
C ALA A 112 -2.88 0.10 17.27
N PHE A 113 -2.64 -0.55 16.11
CA PHE A 113 -3.55 -0.48 14.97
C PHE A 113 -4.92 -1.09 15.29
N SER A 114 -4.93 -2.28 15.90
CA SER A 114 -6.16 -2.97 16.28
C SER A 114 -7.00 -2.15 17.26
N ASP A 115 -6.37 -1.59 18.29
CA ASP A 115 -7.05 -0.78 19.30
C ASP A 115 -7.56 0.54 18.74
N ALA A 116 -6.79 1.17 17.85
CA ALA A 116 -7.21 2.37 17.13
C ALA A 116 -8.44 2.07 16.26
N ALA A 117 -8.44 0.96 15.51
CA ALA A 117 -9.58 0.58 14.68
C ALA A 117 -10.83 0.33 15.52
N LYS A 118 -10.74 -0.48 16.59
CA LYS A 118 -11.87 -0.74 17.50
C LYS A 118 -12.48 0.53 18.08
N LYS A 119 -11.64 1.53 18.39
CA LYS A 119 -12.08 2.81 18.99
C LYS A 119 -12.67 3.76 17.95
N ILE A 120 -12.14 3.80 16.74
CA ILE A 120 -12.41 4.86 15.76
C ILE A 120 -13.42 4.40 14.70
N CYS A 121 -13.35 3.13 14.28
CA CYS A 121 -14.26 2.56 13.29
C CYS A 121 -14.89 1.23 13.76
N PRO A 122 -15.61 1.24 14.88
CA PRO A 122 -16.22 0.04 15.47
C PRO A 122 -17.25 -0.64 14.55
N SER A 123 -17.82 0.10 13.59
CA SER A 123 -18.78 -0.42 12.61
C SER A 123 -18.12 -1.12 11.43
N ILE A 124 -16.79 -1.06 11.34
CA ILE A 124 -16.04 -1.66 10.22
C ILE A 124 -15.42 -2.98 10.66
N ARG A 125 -15.68 -4.02 9.89
CA ARG A 125 -14.97 -5.29 10.07
C ARG A 125 -13.56 -5.18 9.49
N LEU A 126 -12.55 -5.30 10.34
CA LEU A 126 -11.14 -5.22 9.95
C LEU A 126 -10.54 -6.62 9.78
N ILE A 127 -9.82 -6.83 8.68
CA ILE A 127 -9.09 -8.05 8.37
C ILE A 127 -7.64 -7.68 8.08
N TYR A 128 -6.71 -8.31 8.79
CA TYR A 128 -5.28 -8.22 8.50
C TYR A 128 -4.82 -9.42 7.67
N LEU A 129 -4.12 -9.15 6.57
CA LEU A 129 -3.48 -10.17 5.74
C LEU A 129 -1.97 -9.87 5.65
N ASP A 130 -1.15 -10.91 5.74
CA ASP A 130 0.30 -10.74 5.64
C ASP A 130 0.72 -10.55 4.18
N GLY A 131 0.97 -9.31 3.80
CA GLY A 131 1.35 -8.92 2.44
C GLY A 131 2.69 -9.48 1.95
N ARG A 132 3.48 -10.14 2.80
CA ARG A 132 4.71 -10.84 2.40
C ARG A 132 4.42 -12.16 1.70
N HIS A 133 3.24 -12.73 1.90
CA HIS A 133 2.79 -13.97 1.29
C HIS A 133 1.93 -13.69 0.05
N SER A 134 2.37 -14.20 -1.12
CA SER A 134 1.67 -13.98 -2.40
C SER A 134 0.21 -14.44 -2.36
N GLY A 135 -0.08 -15.59 -1.72
CA GLY A 135 -1.44 -16.09 -1.57
C GLY A 135 -2.35 -15.14 -0.79
N GLU A 136 -1.85 -14.50 0.27
CA GLU A 136 -2.62 -13.53 1.05
C GLU A 136 -2.81 -12.22 0.27
N ARG A 137 -1.80 -11.76 -0.49
CA ARG A 137 -1.95 -10.62 -1.40
C ARG A 137 -3.00 -10.88 -2.47
N ASN A 138 -2.99 -12.06 -3.10
CA ASN A 138 -3.98 -12.42 -4.12
C ASN A 138 -5.39 -12.44 -3.54
N LYS A 139 -5.58 -12.97 -2.33
CA LYS A 139 -6.88 -12.90 -1.62
C LYS A 139 -7.31 -11.46 -1.37
N ALA A 140 -6.37 -10.58 -0.97
CA ALA A 140 -6.67 -9.17 -0.72
C ALA A 140 -7.17 -8.48 -1.99
N TRP A 141 -6.40 -8.57 -3.08
CA TRP A 141 -6.73 -7.95 -4.36
C TRP A 141 -8.03 -8.49 -4.97
N SER A 142 -8.20 -9.83 -4.99
CA SER A 142 -9.39 -10.46 -5.57
C SER A 142 -10.66 -10.23 -4.75
N SER A 143 -10.56 -9.94 -3.46
CA SER A 143 -11.73 -9.69 -2.59
C SER A 143 -12.22 -8.25 -2.63
N ALA A 144 -11.40 -7.31 -3.05
CA ALA A 144 -11.64 -5.87 -2.92
C ALA A 144 -12.66 -5.32 -3.93
N ASP A 145 -13.33 -4.24 -3.53
CA ASP A 145 -14.18 -3.40 -4.37
C ASP A 145 -13.57 -2.02 -4.58
N ILE A 146 -12.85 -1.52 -3.58
CA ILE A 146 -12.30 -0.15 -3.58
C ILE A 146 -10.89 -0.22 -3.03
N PHE A 147 -9.93 0.32 -3.78
CA PHE A 147 -8.57 0.51 -3.29
C PHE A 147 -8.45 1.85 -2.58
N CYS A 148 -7.87 1.86 -1.38
CA CYS A 148 -7.71 3.06 -0.58
C CYS A 148 -6.24 3.27 -0.24
N SER A 149 -5.64 4.34 -0.76
CA SER A 149 -4.29 4.74 -0.42
C SER A 149 -4.26 6.21 -0.03
N LEU A 150 -3.98 6.47 1.24
CA LEU A 150 -3.79 7.81 1.80
C LEU A 150 -2.33 8.01 2.20
N SER A 151 -1.40 7.43 1.42
CA SER A 151 0.03 7.59 1.67
C SER A 151 0.44 9.04 1.48
N ASP A 152 0.89 9.67 2.56
CA ASP A 152 1.44 11.03 2.57
C ASP A 152 2.83 10.94 3.20
N ASN A 153 3.80 10.51 2.40
CA ASN A 153 5.16 10.30 2.84
C ASN A 153 6.13 10.89 1.82
N ILE A 154 6.91 11.88 2.24
CA ILE A 154 7.92 12.53 1.39
C ILE A 154 8.96 11.54 0.83
N GLN A 155 9.12 10.37 1.44
CA GLN A 155 10.01 9.31 0.97
C GLN A 155 9.36 8.35 -0.02
N GLU A 156 8.07 8.52 -0.33
CA GLU A 156 7.40 7.73 -1.37
C GLU A 156 7.88 8.21 -2.75
N THR A 157 8.85 7.51 -3.31
CA THR A 157 9.51 7.93 -4.56
C THR A 157 8.73 7.60 -5.81
N PHE A 158 7.84 6.60 -5.76
CA PHE A 158 7.10 6.14 -6.93
C PHE A 158 5.67 5.70 -6.62
N GLY A 159 5.46 4.89 -5.56
CA GLY A 159 4.12 4.40 -5.20
C GLY A 159 3.58 3.36 -6.19
N ILE A 160 4.19 2.18 -6.27
CA ILE A 160 3.75 1.12 -7.19
C ILE A 160 2.34 0.60 -6.86
N VAL A 161 1.95 0.63 -5.60
CA VAL A 161 0.67 0.05 -5.14
C VAL A 161 -0.57 0.72 -5.75
N PRO A 162 -0.63 2.05 -5.98
CA PRO A 162 -1.70 2.64 -6.77
C PRO A 162 -1.78 2.11 -8.20
N LEU A 163 -0.64 1.81 -8.84
CA LEU A 163 -0.63 1.18 -10.17
C LEU A 163 -1.14 -0.26 -10.12
N GLU A 164 -0.85 -1.00 -9.05
CA GLU A 164 -1.42 -2.33 -8.80
C GLU A 164 -2.95 -2.24 -8.63
N GLY A 165 -3.44 -1.23 -7.89
CA GLY A 165 -4.88 -0.96 -7.77
C GLY A 165 -5.55 -0.68 -9.11
N MET A 166 -4.91 0.12 -9.96
CA MET A 166 -5.38 0.36 -11.33
C MET A 166 -5.34 -0.90 -12.18
N ALA A 167 -4.30 -1.74 -12.05
CA ALA A 167 -4.19 -3.03 -12.73
C ALA A 167 -5.29 -4.01 -12.31
N ALA A 168 -5.70 -3.96 -11.03
CA ALA A 168 -6.83 -4.73 -10.50
C ALA A 168 -8.20 -4.13 -10.87
N ALA A 169 -8.24 -3.06 -11.67
CA ALA A 169 -9.46 -2.32 -12.04
C ALA A 169 -10.27 -1.83 -10.82
N LEU A 170 -9.61 -1.55 -9.71
CA LEU A 170 -10.26 -1.00 -8.51
C LEU A 170 -10.26 0.54 -8.57
N PRO A 171 -11.41 1.17 -8.26
CA PRO A 171 -11.48 2.60 -8.04
C PRO A 171 -10.76 3.03 -6.78
#